data_261a5a89949ada32b188b1bbb6e8053d
#
_entry.id   261a5a89949ada32b188b1bbb6e8053d
#
_cell.length_a   1.000
_cell.length_b   1.000
_cell.length_c   1.000
_cell.angle_alpha   90.00
_cell.angle_beta   90.00
_cell.angle_gamma   90.00
#
_symmetry.space_group_name_H-M   'P 1'
#
loop_
_entity.id
_entity.type
_entity.pdbx_description
1 polymer ?
#
loop_
_entity_poly.entity_id
_entity_poly.type
_entity_poly.pdbx_seq_one_letter_code
_entity_poly.pdbx_strand_id
1 'polypeptide(L)'
;MLKSYIAFDLETTGLDPMNNEIIEIGALKVRDGKVSERFMEFIKPQELISPAITGLTGISNDMVASARPARSVITDFIDFCEEDILIGHNIIFDYSFTKCTACLLYTSPSPRD
;
A
#
# COMPACT_ATOMS: atom_id res chain seq x y z
N MET A 1 -25.14 1.82 -7.78
CA MET A 1 -23.89 1.08 -8.07
C MET A 1 -22.75 2.04 -8.33
N LEU A 2 -21.60 1.77 -7.73
CA LEU A 2 -20.43 2.60 -7.96
C LEU A 2 -19.86 2.33 -9.35
N LYS A 3 -19.60 3.41 -10.10
CA LYS A 3 -19.01 3.29 -11.42
C LYS A 3 -17.57 3.75 -11.46
N SER A 4 -17.16 4.55 -10.47
CA SER A 4 -15.81 5.06 -10.41
C SER A 4 -15.28 4.89 -9.01
N TYR A 5 -14.15 4.17 -8.90
CA TYR A 5 -13.55 3.87 -7.60
C TYR A 5 -12.14 3.33 -7.80
N ILE A 6 -11.41 3.22 -6.70
CA ILE A 6 -10.11 2.55 -6.67
C ILE A 6 -10.29 1.27 -5.85
N ALA A 7 -10.04 0.12 -6.46
CA ALA A 7 -10.00 -1.15 -5.75
C ALA A 7 -8.54 -1.46 -5.44
N PHE A 8 -8.19 -1.70 -4.19
CA PHE A 8 -6.79 -1.90 -3.83
C PHE A 8 -6.63 -2.99 -2.79
N ASP A 9 -5.41 -3.52 -2.74
CA ASP A 9 -5.04 -4.56 -1.81
C ASP A 9 -3.57 -4.37 -1.44
N LEU A 10 -3.20 -4.79 -0.23
CA LEU A 10 -1.85 -4.64 0.28
C LEU A 10 -1.28 -5.99 0.67
N GLU A 11 0.04 -6.14 0.50
CA GLU A 11 0.79 -7.21 1.16
C GLU A 11 1.69 -6.56 2.19
N THR A 12 1.74 -7.13 3.38
CA THR A 12 2.46 -6.55 4.50
C THR A 12 3.29 -7.59 5.23
N THR A 13 4.19 -7.12 6.10
CA THR A 13 5.03 -8.03 6.88
C THR A 13 4.34 -8.54 8.14
N GLY A 14 3.12 -8.12 8.40
CA GLY A 14 2.34 -8.58 9.56
C GLY A 14 1.05 -7.81 9.68
N LEU A 15 0.38 -7.97 10.81
CA LEU A 15 -0.97 -7.46 10.97
C LEU A 15 -1.05 -6.12 11.70
N ASP A 16 0.06 -5.66 12.26
CA ASP A 16 0.06 -4.45 13.09
C ASP A 16 0.58 -3.27 12.29
N PRO A 17 -0.28 -2.29 11.92
CA PRO A 17 0.16 -1.15 11.12
C PRO A 17 1.27 -0.32 11.76
N MET A 18 1.37 -0.35 13.09
CA MET A 18 2.39 0.43 13.78
C MET A 18 3.77 -0.24 13.74
N ASN A 19 3.80 -1.57 13.63
CA ASN A 19 5.04 -2.31 13.77
C ASN A 19 5.42 -3.12 12.53
N ASN A 20 4.55 -3.14 11.53
CA ASN A 20 4.82 -3.90 10.32
C ASN A 20 4.80 -2.96 9.11
N GLU A 21 5.27 -3.47 7.97
CA GLU A 21 5.48 -2.64 6.79
C GLU A 21 4.66 -3.15 5.61
N ILE A 22 4.23 -2.22 4.75
CA ILE A 22 3.64 -2.56 3.47
C ILE A 22 4.79 -2.93 2.53
N ILE A 23 4.68 -4.07 1.84
CA ILE A 23 5.71 -4.50 0.89
C ILE A 23 5.20 -4.58 -0.54
N GLU A 24 3.89 -4.48 -0.74
CA GLU A 24 3.34 -4.38 -2.10
C GLU A 24 1.99 -3.68 -2.05
N ILE A 25 1.72 -2.83 -3.04
CA ILE A 25 0.41 -2.21 -3.25
C ILE A 25 -0.06 -2.59 -4.64
N GLY A 26 -1.26 -3.17 -4.72
CA GLY A 26 -1.92 -3.43 -5.99
C GLY A 26 -3.24 -2.68 -6.03
N ALA A 27 -3.49 -1.95 -7.11
CA ALA A 27 -4.72 -1.17 -7.21
C ALA A 27 -5.21 -1.09 -8.65
N LEU A 28 -6.51 -0.97 -8.78
CA LEU A 28 -7.17 -0.77 -10.08
C LEU A 28 -8.03 0.48 -9.98
N LYS A 29 -7.87 1.37 -10.94
CA LYS A 29 -8.74 2.53 -11.06
C LYS A 29 -9.87 2.17 -12.01
N VAL A 30 -11.10 2.27 -11.54
CA VAL A 30 -12.28 1.94 -12.32
C VAL A 30 -13.04 3.21 -12.64
N ARG A 31 -13.35 3.39 -13.91
CA ARG A 31 -14.13 4.53 -14.41
C ARG A 31 -15.24 3.99 -15.30
N ASP A 32 -16.46 4.36 -14.98
CA ASP A 32 -17.64 3.92 -15.75
C ASP A 32 -17.69 2.40 -15.84
N GLY A 33 -17.33 1.73 -14.74
CA GLY A 33 -17.39 0.28 -14.66
C GLY A 33 -16.25 -0.45 -15.35
N LYS A 34 -15.25 0.27 -15.86
CA LYS A 34 -14.14 -0.35 -16.59
C LYS A 34 -12.81 0.04 -15.96
N VAL A 35 -11.86 -0.89 -16.00
CA VAL A 35 -10.52 -0.61 -15.51
C VAL A 35 -9.83 0.36 -16.45
N SER A 36 -9.47 1.54 -15.94
CA SER A 36 -8.81 2.56 -16.74
C SER A 36 -7.31 2.62 -16.48
N GLU A 37 -6.87 2.34 -15.26
CA GLU A 37 -5.45 2.38 -14.90
C GLU A 37 -5.16 1.34 -13.83
N ARG A 38 -3.89 0.93 -13.76
CA ARG A 38 -3.43 -0.04 -12.77
C ARG A 38 -2.23 0.53 -12.03
N PHE A 39 -2.11 0.15 -10.77
CA PHE A 39 -0.97 0.51 -9.93
C PHE A 39 -0.48 -0.76 -9.26
N MET A 40 0.76 -1.17 -9.54
CA MET A 40 1.32 -2.39 -8.98
C MET A 40 2.77 -2.10 -8.64
N GLU A 41 3.06 -1.95 -7.34
CA GLU A 41 4.40 -1.58 -6.91
C GLU A 41 4.82 -2.36 -5.67
N PHE A 42 6.05 -2.87 -5.70
CA PHE A 42 6.69 -3.34 -4.49
C PHE A 42 7.25 -2.15 -3.73
N ILE A 43 7.42 -2.34 -2.42
CA ILE A 43 8.06 -1.35 -1.55
C ILE A 43 9.24 -2.04 -0.87
N LYS A 44 10.39 -1.40 -0.89
CA LYS A 44 11.55 -1.93 -0.19
C LYS A 44 11.38 -1.72 1.30
N PRO A 45 11.28 -2.79 2.10
CA PRO A 45 11.09 -2.63 3.52
C PRO A 45 12.38 -2.23 4.22
N GLN A 46 12.26 -1.66 5.41
CA GLN A 46 13.42 -1.29 6.20
C GLN A 46 14.07 -2.51 6.84
N GLU A 47 13.28 -3.55 7.10
CA GLU A 47 13.78 -4.78 7.69
C GLU A 47 13.59 -5.93 6.73
N LEU A 48 14.41 -6.96 6.87
CA LEU A 48 14.30 -8.13 6.01
C LEU A 48 12.94 -8.83 6.22
N ILE A 49 12.41 -9.35 5.14
CA ILE A 49 11.18 -10.13 5.18
C ILE A 49 11.52 -11.51 5.73
N SER A 50 10.77 -11.95 6.75
CA SER A 50 11.02 -13.26 7.35
C SER A 50 10.59 -14.38 6.41
N PRO A 51 11.16 -15.60 6.56
CA PRO A 51 10.71 -16.73 5.74
C PRO A 51 9.23 -17.03 5.88
N ALA A 52 8.66 -16.81 7.07
CA ALA A 52 7.24 -17.04 7.28
C ALA A 52 6.40 -16.10 6.43
N ILE A 53 6.78 -14.84 6.36
CA ILE A 53 6.06 -13.86 5.55
C ILE A 53 6.23 -14.16 4.06
N THR A 54 7.44 -14.54 3.64
CA THR A 54 7.64 -14.95 2.25
C THR A 54 6.75 -16.13 1.91
N GLY A 55 6.58 -17.07 2.84
CA GLY A 55 5.71 -18.21 2.62
C GLY A 55 4.25 -17.81 2.47
N LEU A 56 3.81 -16.79 3.20
CA LEU A 56 2.42 -16.34 3.13
C LEU A 56 2.14 -15.48 1.91
N THR A 57 3.05 -14.58 1.57
CA THR A 57 2.80 -13.57 0.54
C THR A 57 3.38 -13.93 -0.81
N GLY A 58 4.35 -14.83 -0.83
CA GLY A 58 5.09 -15.13 -2.05
C GLY A 58 6.15 -14.09 -2.38
N ILE A 59 6.36 -13.10 -1.52
CA ILE A 59 7.30 -12.01 -1.77
C ILE A 59 8.58 -12.27 -0.99
N SER A 60 9.70 -12.34 -1.71
CA SER A 60 11.00 -12.62 -1.12
C SER A 60 11.82 -11.33 -1.00
N ASN A 61 12.89 -11.40 -0.22
CA ASN A 61 13.80 -10.27 -0.10
C ASN A 61 14.40 -9.88 -1.44
N ASP A 62 14.69 -10.85 -2.30
CA ASP A 62 15.23 -10.57 -3.61
C ASP A 62 14.27 -9.73 -4.46
N MET A 63 12.97 -10.02 -4.36
CA MET A 63 11.97 -9.33 -5.16
C MET A 63 11.86 -7.85 -4.82
N VAL A 64 12.13 -7.48 -3.58
CA VAL A 64 12.00 -6.09 -3.13
C VAL A 64 13.35 -5.39 -2.97
N ALA A 65 14.45 -6.07 -3.28
CA ALA A 65 15.79 -5.52 -3.04
C ALA A 65 16.04 -4.22 -3.79
N SER A 66 15.49 -4.10 -5.00
CA SER A 66 15.65 -2.89 -5.81
C SER A 66 14.35 -2.09 -5.92
N ALA A 67 13.37 -2.38 -5.06
CA ALA A 67 12.13 -1.64 -5.06
C ALA A 67 12.36 -0.24 -4.45
N ARG A 68 11.42 0.66 -4.76
CA ARG A 68 11.50 2.02 -4.24
C ARG A 68 11.10 2.04 -2.76
N PRO A 69 11.59 3.04 -2.01
CA PRO A 69 11.22 3.15 -0.61
C PRO A 69 9.74 3.55 -0.45
N ALA A 70 9.23 3.31 0.76
CA ALA A 70 7.81 3.53 1.04
C ALA A 70 7.36 4.95 0.70
N ARG A 71 8.17 5.96 1.03
CA ARG A 71 7.78 7.35 0.78
C ARG A 71 7.46 7.58 -0.69
N SER A 72 8.31 7.08 -1.59
CA SER A 72 8.08 7.26 -3.02
C SER A 72 6.82 6.57 -3.49
N VAL A 73 6.65 5.32 -3.08
CA VAL A 73 5.52 4.53 -3.56
C VAL A 73 4.20 5.05 -2.99
N ILE A 74 4.18 5.40 -1.70
CA ILE A 74 2.96 5.90 -1.07
C ILE A 74 2.56 7.25 -1.68
N THR A 75 3.53 8.11 -1.96
CA THR A 75 3.23 9.39 -2.61
C THR A 75 2.58 9.15 -3.96
N ASP A 76 3.15 8.24 -4.76
CA ASP A 76 2.58 7.92 -6.05
C ASP A 76 1.20 7.28 -5.93
N PHE A 77 1.00 6.44 -4.91
CA PHE A 77 -0.30 5.82 -4.71
C PHE A 77 -1.36 6.86 -4.35
N ILE A 78 -1.02 7.81 -3.49
CA ILE A 78 -1.94 8.88 -3.13
C ILE A 78 -2.33 9.68 -4.37
N ASP A 79 -1.34 10.00 -5.21
CA ASP A 79 -1.61 10.72 -6.46
C ASP A 79 -2.48 9.87 -7.39
N PHE A 80 -2.23 8.58 -7.45
CA PHE A 80 -3.03 7.67 -8.28
C PHE A 80 -4.49 7.67 -7.84
N CYS A 81 -4.73 7.72 -6.54
CA CYS A 81 -6.10 7.66 -6.00
C CYS A 81 -6.89 8.93 -6.27
N GLU A 82 -6.22 10.07 -6.37
CA GLU A 82 -6.90 11.36 -6.53
C GLU A 82 -7.93 11.53 -5.41
N GLU A 83 -9.19 11.76 -5.74
CA GLU A 83 -10.24 11.88 -4.74
C GLU A 83 -11.27 10.77 -4.85
N ASP A 84 -10.88 9.66 -5.45
CA ASP A 84 -11.81 8.55 -5.66
C ASP A 84 -12.11 7.80 -4.38
N ILE A 85 -13.24 7.13 -4.37
CA ILE A 85 -13.62 6.24 -3.29
C ILE A 85 -12.71 5.02 -3.33
N LEU A 86 -12.20 4.63 -2.15
CA LEU A 86 -11.32 3.47 -2.02
C LEU A 86 -12.11 2.25 -1.58
N ILE A 87 -11.88 1.12 -2.24
CA ILE A 87 -12.50 -0.16 -1.89
C ILE A 87 -11.39 -1.19 -1.77
N GLY A 88 -11.28 -1.81 -0.60
CA GLY A 88 -10.27 -2.83 -0.36
C GLY A 88 -10.90 -4.16 0.00
N HIS A 89 -10.13 -5.24 -0.16
CA HIS A 89 -10.57 -6.58 0.22
C HIS A 89 -10.88 -6.64 1.71
N ASN A 90 -10.03 -6.05 2.53
CA ASN A 90 -10.27 -5.86 3.95
C ASN A 90 -10.04 -4.38 4.22
N ILE A 91 -11.07 -3.58 3.99
CA ILE A 91 -10.90 -2.13 3.95
C ILE A 91 -10.37 -1.54 5.25
N ILE A 92 -10.77 -2.08 6.38
CA ILE A 92 -10.29 -1.57 7.67
C ILE A 92 -8.79 -1.80 7.80
N PHE A 93 -8.34 -3.02 7.49
CA PHE A 93 -6.93 -3.37 7.56
C PHE A 93 -6.10 -2.55 6.58
N ASP A 94 -6.53 -2.52 5.31
CA ASP A 94 -5.78 -1.84 4.27
C ASP A 94 -5.72 -0.33 4.51
N TYR A 95 -6.83 0.24 4.93
CA TYR A 95 -6.87 1.67 5.23
C TYR A 95 -5.98 2.01 6.42
N SER A 96 -6.03 1.18 7.46
CA SER A 96 -5.22 1.43 8.66
C SER A 96 -3.73 1.41 8.34
N PHE A 97 -3.29 0.44 7.52
CA PHE A 97 -1.89 0.38 7.12
C PHE A 97 -1.49 1.58 6.29
N THR A 98 -2.31 1.94 5.31
CA THR A 98 -2.00 3.06 4.43
C THR A 98 -1.95 4.36 5.21
N LYS A 99 -2.93 4.57 6.08
CA LYS A 99 -2.99 5.79 6.88
C LYS A 99 -1.82 5.87 7.84
N CYS A 100 -1.52 4.77 8.53
CA CYS A 100 -0.44 4.76 9.51
C CYS A 100 0.89 5.00 8.82
N THR A 101 1.13 4.34 7.69
CA THR A 101 2.36 4.53 6.93
C THR A 101 2.49 5.97 6.46
N ALA A 102 1.42 6.54 5.94
CA ALA A 102 1.45 7.93 5.49
C ALA A 102 1.72 8.89 6.63
N CYS A 103 1.10 8.66 7.79
CA CYS A 103 1.34 9.51 8.95
C CYS A 103 2.79 9.44 9.40
N LEU A 104 3.37 8.25 9.45
CA LEU A 104 4.75 8.10 9.87
C LEU A 104 5.71 8.79 8.89
N LEU A 105 5.38 8.80 7.60
CA LEU A 105 6.24 9.38 6.59
C LEU A 105 6.10 10.90 6.47
N TYR A 106 4.89 11.42 6.72
CA TYR A 106 4.59 12.81 6.37
C TYR A 106 4.30 13.73 7.54
N THR A 107 4.02 13.21 8.71
CA THR A 107 3.68 14.08 9.83
C THR A 107 4.78 14.19 10.86
N SER A 108 5.68 13.24 10.92
CA SER A 108 6.78 13.29 11.85
C SER A 108 7.90 14.13 11.27
N PRO A 109 8.54 14.96 12.04
CA PRO A 109 8.26 15.31 13.43
C PRO A 109 7.28 16.48 13.56
N SER A 110 6.63 16.83 12.49
CA SER A 110 5.75 17.97 12.50
C SER A 110 4.56 17.71 13.40
N PRO A 111 4.24 18.59 14.25
CA PRO A 111 3.12 18.37 15.12
C PRO A 111 1.82 18.76 14.48
N ARG A 112 1.57 18.89 13.30
CA ARG A 112 0.45 19.22 12.75
C ARG A 112 -0.57 18.50 12.87
N ASP A 113 -1.08 18.63 13.02
CA ASP A 113 -1.93 18.02 13.39
C ASP A 113 -2.62 17.54 12.80
#